data_26754caa20738eb0a486fe49c2e5ee55
#
_entry.id   26754caa20738eb0a486fe49c2e5ee55
#
_cell.length_a   1.000
_cell.length_b   1.000
_cell.length_c   1.000
_cell.angle_alpha   90.00
_cell.angle_beta   90.00
_cell.angle_gamma   90.00
#
_symmetry.space_group_name_H-M   'P 1'
#
loop_
_entity.id
_entity.type
_entity.pdbx_description
1 polymer ?
#
loop_
_entity_poly.entity_id
_entity_poly.type
_entity_poly.pdbx_seq_one_letter_code
_entity_poly.pdbx_strand_id
1 'polypeptide(L)'
;MKNSVKMIGLVVLAVVITFFIYLSTRNQPARVSVDALPVAEETQSVTLKDGESFELSAYPVKKTINGQTVKMLAYNGSIPGPLIEVEQGAEVTVHFTNNTDIATTIHPHGVRVENANDGVPDVTQALIQPGQDFTYALSFPDAGVYWYHPHF
;
A
#
# COMPACT_ATOMS: atom_id res chain seq x y z
N MET A 1 -55.71 4.60 18.11
CA MET A 1 -55.06 3.85 17.00
C MET A 1 -53.95 4.63 16.27
N LYS A 2 -54.17 5.86 15.78
CA LYS A 2 -53.13 6.63 15.04
C LYS A 2 -51.85 6.91 15.82
N ASN A 3 -51.90 7.13 17.13
CA ASN A 3 -50.70 7.39 17.95
C ASN A 3 -49.88 6.14 18.26
N SER A 4 -50.56 4.99 18.40
CA SER A 4 -49.87 3.71 18.63
C SER A 4 -49.07 3.25 17.41
N VAL A 5 -49.59 3.48 16.20
CA VAL A 5 -48.90 3.16 14.95
C VAL A 5 -47.66 4.05 14.75
N LYS A 6 -47.77 5.36 15.08
CA LYS A 6 -46.59 6.27 15.03
C LYS A 6 -45.51 5.88 16.05
N MET A 7 -45.91 5.47 17.23
CA MET A 7 -44.96 5.03 18.28
C MET A 7 -44.23 3.74 17.88
N ILE A 8 -44.93 2.76 17.30
CA ILE A 8 -44.33 1.51 16.77
C ILE A 8 -43.35 1.84 15.64
N GLY A 9 -43.69 2.73 14.71
CA GLY A 9 -42.79 3.14 13.63
C GLY A 9 -41.49 3.79 14.16
N LEU A 10 -41.59 4.64 15.19
CA LEU A 10 -40.42 5.26 15.82
C LEU A 10 -39.52 4.25 16.51
N VAL A 11 -40.08 3.26 17.21
CA VAL A 11 -39.30 2.21 17.87
C VAL A 11 -38.57 1.31 16.85
N VAL A 12 -39.28 0.92 15.78
CA VAL A 12 -38.68 0.11 14.71
C VAL A 12 -37.53 0.89 14.04
N LEU A 13 -37.72 2.17 13.74
CA LEU A 13 -36.66 3.01 13.17
C LEU A 13 -35.45 3.12 14.11
N ALA A 14 -35.66 3.32 15.39
CA ALA A 14 -34.58 3.39 16.38
C ALA A 14 -33.79 2.07 16.46
N VAL A 15 -34.49 0.92 16.43
CA VAL A 15 -33.84 -0.41 16.42
C VAL A 15 -33.03 -0.62 15.15
N VAL A 16 -33.55 -0.22 13.99
CA VAL A 16 -32.81 -0.32 12.73
C VAL A 16 -31.57 0.55 12.74
N ILE A 17 -31.69 1.82 13.19
CA ILE A 17 -30.54 2.73 13.28
C ILE A 17 -29.47 2.18 14.26
N THR A 18 -29.86 1.71 15.44
CA THR A 18 -28.93 1.12 16.41
C THR A 18 -28.26 -0.14 15.87
N PHE A 19 -28.99 -0.97 15.13
CA PHE A 19 -28.43 -2.13 14.47
C PHE A 19 -27.40 -1.77 13.38
N PHE A 20 -27.69 -0.76 12.56
CA PHE A 20 -26.74 -0.24 11.56
C PHE A 20 -25.49 0.38 12.20
N ILE A 21 -25.64 1.15 13.27
CA ILE A 21 -24.51 1.70 14.04
C ILE A 21 -23.68 0.57 14.63
N TYR A 22 -24.32 -0.44 15.23
CA TYR A 22 -23.66 -1.62 15.79
C TYR A 22 -22.86 -2.38 14.72
N LEU A 23 -23.43 -2.63 13.54
CA LEU A 23 -22.72 -3.29 12.43
C LEU A 23 -21.55 -2.42 11.93
N SER A 24 -21.72 -1.14 11.81
CA SER A 24 -20.70 -0.18 11.38
C SER A 24 -19.53 -0.11 12.36
N THR A 25 -19.78 -0.16 13.66
CA THR A 25 -18.72 -0.11 14.68
C THR A 25 -18.02 -1.45 14.88
N ARG A 26 -18.70 -2.57 14.65
CA ARG A 26 -18.14 -3.91 14.84
C ARG A 26 -17.16 -4.33 13.77
N ASN A 27 -17.28 -3.77 12.55
CA ASN A 27 -16.44 -4.08 11.40
C ASN A 27 -15.26 -3.12 11.21
N GLN A 28 -14.99 -2.23 12.16
CA GLN A 28 -13.80 -1.40 12.07
C GLN A 28 -12.58 -2.26 12.37
N PRO A 29 -11.61 -2.36 11.43
CA PRO A 29 -10.34 -3.02 11.71
C PRO A 29 -9.69 -2.33 12.92
N ALA A 30 -9.12 -3.13 13.83
CA ALA A 30 -8.44 -2.61 15.00
C ALA A 30 -7.35 -1.62 14.54
N ARG A 31 -7.46 -0.36 14.95
CA ARG A 31 -6.42 0.64 14.67
C ARG A 31 -5.16 0.24 15.44
N VAL A 32 -4.15 -0.18 14.70
CA VAL A 32 -2.84 -0.46 15.29
C VAL A 32 -2.30 0.84 15.90
N SER A 33 -1.94 0.79 17.19
CA SER A 33 -1.30 1.93 17.85
C SER A 33 0.00 2.28 17.15
N VAL A 34 0.28 3.57 16.97
CA VAL A 34 1.54 4.05 16.38
C VAL A 34 2.75 3.53 17.17
N ASP A 35 2.62 3.41 18.49
CA ASP A 35 3.70 2.92 19.37
C ASP A 35 4.06 1.44 19.09
N ALA A 36 3.10 0.64 18.63
CA ALA A 36 3.30 -0.77 18.31
C ALA A 36 3.96 -1.00 16.93
N LEU A 37 4.07 0.04 16.09
CA LEU A 37 4.69 -0.08 14.77
C LEU A 37 6.21 -0.17 14.87
N PRO A 38 6.89 -0.88 13.95
CA PRO A 38 8.34 -0.85 13.84
C PRO A 38 8.81 0.59 13.53
N VAL A 39 10.02 0.91 13.98
CA VAL A 39 10.64 2.20 13.66
C VAL A 39 11.12 2.16 12.21
N ALA A 40 10.95 3.26 11.48
CA ALA A 40 11.49 3.38 10.13
C ALA A 40 13.02 3.25 10.14
N GLU A 41 13.54 2.47 9.21
CA GLU A 41 14.97 2.24 9.02
C GLU A 41 15.60 3.28 8.08
N GLU A 42 16.92 3.32 8.05
CA GLU A 42 17.67 4.09 7.05
C GLU A 42 17.54 3.41 5.68
N THR A 43 17.55 4.24 4.63
CA THR A 43 17.48 3.76 3.25
C THR A 43 18.65 2.81 2.94
N GLN A 44 18.32 1.61 2.48
CA GLN A 44 19.28 0.61 2.03
C GLN A 44 19.57 0.79 0.54
N SER A 45 20.82 0.57 0.12
CA SER A 45 21.17 0.43 -1.30
C SER A 45 21.36 -1.05 -1.63
N VAL A 46 20.80 -1.48 -2.75
CA VAL A 46 20.96 -2.84 -3.29
C VAL A 46 21.35 -2.76 -4.75
N THR A 47 22.36 -3.53 -5.16
CA THR A 47 22.77 -3.66 -6.55
C THR A 47 22.24 -4.98 -7.10
N LEU A 48 21.51 -4.93 -8.20
CA LEU A 48 20.97 -6.11 -8.88
C LEU A 48 21.66 -6.29 -10.24
N LYS A 49 22.02 -7.51 -10.53
CA LYS A 49 22.53 -7.94 -11.83
C LYS A 49 21.40 -8.39 -12.76
N ASP A 50 21.74 -8.53 -14.01
CA ASP A 50 20.82 -9.08 -15.01
C ASP A 50 20.26 -10.44 -14.58
N GLY A 51 18.94 -10.61 -14.68
CA GLY A 51 18.21 -11.80 -14.28
C GLY A 51 17.95 -11.95 -12.78
N GLU A 52 18.43 -11.04 -11.92
CA GLU A 52 18.19 -11.13 -10.48
C GLU A 52 16.80 -10.66 -10.06
N SER A 53 16.37 -11.12 -8.88
CA SER A 53 15.09 -10.76 -8.28
C SER A 53 15.29 -9.96 -6.99
N PHE A 54 14.31 -9.09 -6.68
CA PHE A 54 14.28 -8.28 -5.47
C PHE A 54 12.91 -8.39 -4.78
N GLU A 55 12.93 -8.65 -3.48
CA GLU A 55 11.73 -8.68 -2.64
C GLU A 55 11.45 -7.26 -2.12
N LEU A 56 10.29 -6.72 -2.52
CA LEU A 56 9.82 -5.40 -2.10
C LEU A 56 8.50 -5.55 -1.36
N SER A 57 8.41 -5.04 -0.14
CA SER A 57 7.15 -5.05 0.60
C SER A 57 6.80 -3.67 1.13
N ALA A 58 5.51 -3.32 1.06
CA ALA A 58 4.99 -2.10 1.66
C ALA A 58 4.30 -2.43 2.98
N TYR A 59 4.63 -1.72 4.06
CA TYR A 59 3.99 -1.88 5.36
C TYR A 59 4.09 -0.62 6.22
N PRO A 60 3.23 -0.48 7.26
CA PRO A 60 3.27 0.67 8.12
C PRO A 60 4.46 0.64 9.08
N VAL A 61 5.09 1.79 9.24
CA VAL A 61 6.18 2.06 10.19
C VAL A 61 5.86 3.31 11.00
N LYS A 62 6.60 3.55 12.08
CA LYS A 62 6.61 4.85 12.77
C LYS A 62 7.90 5.58 12.48
N LYS A 63 7.79 6.90 12.28
CA LYS A 63 8.94 7.80 12.10
C LYS A 63 8.74 9.06 12.93
N THR A 64 9.79 9.52 13.60
CA THR A 64 9.76 10.78 14.33
C THR A 64 10.25 11.91 13.45
N ILE A 65 9.39 12.91 13.23
CA ILE A 65 9.69 14.09 12.41
C ILE A 65 9.41 15.31 13.28
N ASN A 66 10.41 16.16 13.48
CA ASN A 66 10.31 17.36 14.32
C ASN A 66 9.73 17.07 15.73
N GLY A 67 10.14 15.96 16.35
CA GLY A 67 9.71 15.56 17.69
C GLY A 67 8.31 14.91 17.74
N GLN A 68 7.61 14.75 16.63
CA GLN A 68 6.32 14.07 16.56
C GLN A 68 6.48 12.69 15.91
N THR A 69 6.00 11.65 16.58
CA THR A 69 5.99 10.29 16.05
C THR A 69 4.69 10.06 15.28
N VAL A 70 4.82 9.70 14.01
CA VAL A 70 3.70 9.49 13.08
C VAL A 70 3.77 8.11 12.42
N LYS A 71 2.59 7.55 12.06
CA LYS A 71 2.48 6.39 11.18
C LYS A 71 2.78 6.83 9.75
N MET A 72 3.64 6.09 9.07
CA MET A 72 3.91 6.26 7.65
C MET A 72 3.90 4.88 6.96
N LEU A 73 3.70 4.84 5.66
CA LEU A 73 3.89 3.64 4.85
C LEU A 73 5.31 3.65 4.29
N ALA A 74 5.98 2.53 4.33
CA ALA A 74 7.37 2.39 3.93
C ALA A 74 7.56 1.19 3.00
N TYR A 75 8.51 1.29 2.09
CA TYR A 75 9.01 0.14 1.34
C TYR A 75 10.19 -0.48 2.09
N ASN A 76 10.12 -1.78 2.37
CA ASN A 76 11.10 -2.53 3.15
C ASN A 76 11.54 -1.82 4.44
N GLY A 77 10.58 -1.13 5.10
CA GLY A 77 10.80 -0.47 6.37
C GLY A 77 11.50 0.88 6.31
N SER A 78 11.98 1.35 5.16
CA SER A 78 12.71 2.61 5.04
C SER A 78 11.93 3.71 4.32
N ILE A 79 12.25 4.97 4.65
CA ILE A 79 11.69 6.18 4.02
C ILE A 79 12.82 7.20 3.82
N PRO A 80 13.22 7.47 2.56
CA PRO A 80 12.76 6.84 1.31
C PRO A 80 12.94 5.32 1.31
N GLY A 81 12.22 4.61 0.40
CA GLY A 81 12.40 3.19 0.17
C GLY A 81 13.80 2.84 -0.34
N PRO A 82 14.12 1.55 -0.53
CA PRO A 82 15.43 1.11 -1.00
C PRO A 82 15.86 1.79 -2.30
N LEU A 83 17.15 2.17 -2.37
CA LEU A 83 17.79 2.55 -3.62
C LEU A 83 18.19 1.27 -4.37
N ILE A 84 17.67 1.07 -5.57
CA ILE A 84 17.95 -0.09 -6.41
C ILE A 84 18.87 0.34 -7.54
N GLU A 85 20.07 -0.19 -7.57
CA GLU A 85 21.08 0.05 -8.59
C GLU A 85 21.09 -1.12 -9.56
N VAL A 86 20.91 -0.83 -10.86
CA VAL A 86 20.83 -1.85 -11.92
C VAL A 86 21.71 -1.41 -13.09
N GLU A 87 22.42 -2.35 -13.71
CA GLU A 87 23.21 -2.06 -14.91
C GLU A 87 22.31 -1.73 -16.11
N GLN A 88 22.73 -0.79 -16.95
CA GLN A 88 22.02 -0.49 -18.18
C GLN A 88 21.93 -1.74 -19.06
N GLY A 89 20.72 -2.04 -19.54
CA GLY A 89 20.43 -3.20 -20.38
C GLY A 89 19.98 -4.43 -19.58
N ALA A 90 20.08 -4.42 -18.24
CA ALA A 90 19.64 -5.53 -17.41
C ALA A 90 18.12 -5.64 -17.32
N GLU A 91 17.65 -6.86 -17.11
CA GLU A 91 16.28 -7.21 -16.76
C GLU A 91 16.25 -7.76 -15.34
N VAL A 92 15.36 -7.25 -14.51
CA VAL A 92 15.21 -7.71 -13.12
C VAL A 92 13.75 -7.96 -12.79
N THR A 93 13.53 -8.79 -11.78
CA THR A 93 12.18 -9.10 -11.28
C THR A 93 11.98 -8.51 -9.89
N VAL A 94 10.91 -7.75 -9.69
CA VAL A 94 10.53 -7.24 -8.38
C VAL A 94 9.28 -7.98 -7.91
N HIS A 95 9.40 -8.74 -6.83
CA HIS A 95 8.28 -9.40 -6.14
C HIS A 95 7.75 -8.44 -5.08
N PHE A 96 6.60 -7.86 -5.35
CA PHE A 96 5.98 -6.89 -4.44
C PHE A 96 4.89 -7.55 -3.59
N THR A 97 4.95 -7.32 -2.27
CA THR A 97 3.92 -7.71 -1.30
C THR A 97 3.27 -6.49 -0.66
N ASN A 98 1.96 -6.35 -0.75
CA ASN A 98 1.22 -5.29 -0.09
C ASN A 98 0.81 -5.69 1.33
N ASN A 99 1.62 -5.34 2.32
CA ASN A 99 1.33 -5.52 3.75
C ASN A 99 0.76 -4.24 4.40
N THR A 100 0.13 -3.38 3.62
CA THR A 100 -0.57 -2.19 4.12
C THR A 100 -2.06 -2.46 4.34
N ASP A 101 -2.79 -1.47 4.81
CA ASP A 101 -4.24 -1.49 5.02
C ASP A 101 -5.02 -0.87 3.83
N ILE A 102 -4.34 -0.51 2.74
CA ILE A 102 -4.93 0.06 1.52
C ILE A 102 -4.48 -0.70 0.27
N ALA A 103 -5.35 -0.76 -0.73
CA ALA A 103 -5.00 -1.30 -2.03
C ALA A 103 -4.07 -0.33 -2.78
N THR A 104 -3.07 -0.85 -3.49
CA THR A 104 -2.05 -0.04 -4.18
C THR A 104 -1.43 -0.80 -5.35
N THR A 105 -0.60 -0.12 -6.13
CA THR A 105 0.33 -0.70 -7.09
C THR A 105 1.69 -0.04 -6.93
N ILE A 106 2.71 -0.51 -7.67
CA ILE A 106 4.01 0.18 -7.79
C ILE A 106 4.13 0.69 -9.22
N HIS A 107 4.32 1.99 -9.39
CA HIS A 107 4.63 2.60 -10.68
C HIS A 107 6.14 2.91 -10.78
N PRO A 108 6.87 2.27 -11.71
CA PRO A 108 8.28 2.56 -11.97
C PRO A 108 8.38 3.79 -12.88
N HIS A 109 8.32 4.97 -12.29
CA HIS A 109 8.19 6.24 -12.98
C HIS A 109 9.40 6.56 -13.87
N GLY A 110 9.13 6.77 -15.14
CA GLY A 110 10.12 7.14 -16.16
C GLY A 110 10.90 5.96 -16.75
N VAL A 111 10.76 4.76 -16.21
CA VAL A 111 11.34 3.54 -16.79
C VAL A 111 10.48 3.10 -17.96
N ARG A 112 11.10 2.72 -19.08
CA ARG A 112 10.40 2.14 -20.24
C ARG A 112 10.08 0.68 -19.97
N VAL A 113 8.90 0.41 -19.49
CA VAL A 113 8.43 -0.94 -19.14
C VAL A 113 7.35 -1.43 -20.11
N GLU A 114 7.16 -2.73 -20.17
CA GLU A 114 5.97 -3.32 -20.76
C GLU A 114 4.71 -2.84 -20.02
N ASN A 115 3.63 -2.58 -20.77
CA ASN A 115 2.39 -1.99 -20.21
C ASN A 115 1.88 -2.74 -18.97
N ALA A 116 2.00 -4.07 -18.93
CA ALA A 116 1.56 -4.88 -17.79
C ALA A 116 2.36 -4.62 -16.50
N ASN A 117 3.53 -3.98 -16.58
CA ASN A 117 4.42 -3.68 -15.47
C ASN A 117 4.45 -2.18 -15.11
N ASP A 118 3.59 -1.36 -15.71
CA ASP A 118 3.59 0.09 -15.50
C ASP A 118 2.90 0.52 -14.18
N GLY A 119 2.12 -0.37 -13.59
CA GLY A 119 1.54 -0.16 -12.26
C GLY A 119 0.42 0.89 -12.19
N VAL A 120 -0.25 1.23 -13.29
CA VAL A 120 -1.35 2.20 -13.29
C VAL A 120 -2.69 1.47 -13.06
N PRO A 121 -3.38 1.72 -11.94
CA PRO A 121 -4.63 1.05 -11.61
C PRO A 121 -5.70 1.23 -12.69
N ASP A 122 -6.46 0.17 -12.94
CA ASP A 122 -7.57 0.10 -13.90
C ASP A 122 -7.19 0.39 -15.36
N VAL A 123 -5.90 0.65 -15.64
CA VAL A 123 -5.36 0.88 -16.99
C VAL A 123 -4.41 -0.24 -17.38
N THR A 124 -3.39 -0.50 -16.58
CA THR A 124 -2.36 -1.51 -16.88
C THR A 124 -2.49 -2.75 -16.01
N GLN A 125 -3.04 -2.62 -14.80
CA GLN A 125 -3.28 -3.73 -13.87
C GLN A 125 -4.40 -3.40 -12.87
N ALA A 126 -4.90 -4.41 -12.18
CA ALA A 126 -5.77 -4.23 -11.03
C ALA A 126 -4.96 -3.78 -9.80
N LEU A 127 -5.63 -3.12 -8.85
CA LEU A 127 -5.04 -2.80 -7.53
C LEU A 127 -4.68 -4.09 -6.78
N ILE A 128 -3.48 -4.11 -6.21
CA ILE A 128 -2.98 -5.16 -5.33
C ILE A 128 -3.60 -4.93 -3.95
N GLN A 129 -4.50 -5.82 -3.54
CA GLN A 129 -5.21 -5.69 -2.26
C GLN A 129 -4.28 -5.94 -1.07
N PRO A 130 -4.65 -5.50 0.15
CA PRO A 130 -3.93 -5.87 1.36
C PRO A 130 -3.71 -7.39 1.47
N GLY A 131 -2.45 -7.80 1.69
CA GLY A 131 -2.03 -9.19 1.78
C GLY A 131 -1.84 -9.90 0.44
N GLN A 132 -1.96 -9.22 -0.68
CA GLN A 132 -1.69 -9.76 -2.01
C GLN A 132 -0.29 -9.39 -2.52
N ASP A 133 0.16 -10.16 -3.50
CA ASP A 133 1.44 -10.00 -4.17
C ASP A 133 1.25 -9.66 -5.65
N PHE A 134 2.27 -9.05 -6.25
CA PHE A 134 2.40 -8.86 -7.68
C PHE A 134 3.87 -8.93 -8.09
N THR A 135 4.13 -9.46 -9.28
CA THR A 135 5.49 -9.57 -9.82
C THR A 135 5.65 -8.62 -11.00
N TYR A 136 6.59 -7.69 -10.88
CA TYR A 136 6.98 -6.76 -11.94
C TYR A 136 8.24 -7.27 -12.64
N ALA A 137 8.18 -7.44 -13.96
CA ALA A 137 9.35 -7.66 -14.80
C ALA A 137 9.79 -6.32 -15.38
N LEU A 138 10.96 -5.84 -14.98
CA LEU A 138 11.47 -4.52 -15.33
C LEU A 138 12.71 -4.63 -16.19
N SER A 139 12.76 -3.92 -17.31
CA SER A 139 13.94 -3.78 -18.15
C SER A 139 14.46 -2.34 -18.08
N PHE A 140 15.79 -2.16 -18.10
CA PHE A 140 16.44 -0.87 -17.95
C PHE A 140 17.29 -0.53 -19.20
N PRO A 141 16.67 -0.30 -20.37
CA PRO A 141 17.42 -0.02 -21.60
C PRO A 141 18.17 1.32 -21.56
N ASP A 142 17.73 2.24 -20.72
CA ASP A 142 18.28 3.58 -20.61
C ASP A 142 19.01 3.76 -19.28
N ALA A 143 20.16 4.41 -19.30
CA ALA A 143 20.82 4.88 -18.09
C ALA A 143 20.12 6.15 -17.58
N GLY A 144 19.95 6.26 -16.25
CA GLY A 144 19.29 7.42 -15.66
C GLY A 144 19.07 7.25 -14.16
N VAL A 145 18.41 8.22 -13.57
CA VAL A 145 17.90 8.17 -12.21
C VAL A 145 16.38 8.22 -12.29
N TYR A 146 15.75 7.20 -11.80
CA TYR A 146 14.32 7.00 -11.84
C TYR A 146 13.79 6.90 -10.41
N TRP A 147 12.46 6.89 -10.25
CA TRP A 147 11.84 6.67 -8.96
C TRP A 147 10.64 5.73 -9.08
N TYR A 148 10.31 5.07 -8.02
CA TYR A 148 9.12 4.25 -7.93
C TYR A 148 8.25 4.73 -6.79
N HIS A 149 6.95 4.64 -6.98
CA HIS A 149 5.99 5.14 -6.01
C HIS A 149 4.66 4.37 -6.06
N PRO A 150 3.85 4.46 -4.99
CA PRO A 150 2.52 3.86 -5.00
C PRO A 150 1.58 4.61 -5.95
N HIS A 151 0.66 3.85 -6.54
CA HIS A 151 -0.46 4.39 -7.30
C HIS A 151 -1.76 3.81 -6.72
N PHE A 152 -2.83 4.65 -6.57
CA PHE A 152 -4.14 4.23 -6.03
C PHE A 152 -5.25 5.20 -6.44
#